data_6179db5f4acaa98a84ab751798a9d4dd
#
_entry.id   6179db5f4acaa98a84ab751798a9d4dd
#
_cell.length_a   1.000
_cell.length_b   1.000
_cell.length_c   1.000
_cell.angle_alpha   90.00
_cell.angle_beta   90.00
_cell.angle_gamma   90.00
#
_symmetry.space_group_name_H-M   'P 1'
#
loop_
_entity.id
_entity.type
_entity.pdbx_description
1 polymer ?
#
loop_
_entity_poly.entity_id
_entity_poly.type
_entity_poly.pdbx_seq_one_letter_code
_entity_poly.pdbx_strand_id
1 'polypeptide(L)'
;MEKKTNCISDRRFANLLFVNVRIGDAEVTALFDTGAGMTVITQSLLARLHVASGNESFHAGNNTGVIRELHTAIIPSIQIGDVHTDECKILVTEDADFSLNDESGRVFPAEMLLGWDVISRYRWSYSVKKETLSIGVSEKTDGYLKPEIQQGPIVFPKYAGRRFKARVDTGHTGSILSVSWYSRLPDIAYHETEIAGVGSSQYKRIPYVRALRLRLQNQTIYLQDVDICDKLYGQPAEIEALLGYDFLEGRDWLLEQDFKLLP
;
A
#
# COMPACT_ATOMS: atom_id res chain seq x y z
N MET A 1 -1.45 0.50 -25.20
CA MET A 1 -0.85 -0.86 -25.21
C MET A 1 -0.33 -1.12 -23.82
N GLU A 2 -0.88 -2.11 -23.12
CA GLU A 2 -0.41 -2.46 -21.78
C GLU A 2 0.97 -3.10 -21.86
N LYS A 3 1.89 -2.62 -21.04
CA LYS A 3 3.25 -3.14 -20.94
C LYS A 3 3.39 -3.90 -19.64
N LYS A 4 4.06 -5.05 -19.69
CA LYS A 4 4.27 -5.90 -18.53
C LYS A 4 5.45 -5.36 -17.72
N THR A 5 5.30 -5.32 -16.41
CA THR A 5 6.43 -5.14 -15.50
C THR A 5 6.71 -6.45 -14.76
N ASN A 6 7.95 -6.65 -14.36
CA ASN A 6 8.31 -7.77 -13.50
C ASN A 6 7.69 -7.52 -12.11
N CYS A 7 6.66 -8.29 -11.81
CA CYS A 7 6.01 -8.29 -10.50
C CYS A 7 6.29 -9.63 -9.82
N ILE A 8 6.64 -9.56 -8.57
CA ILE A 8 6.84 -10.73 -7.73
C ILE A 8 5.82 -10.65 -6.61
N SER A 9 4.92 -11.63 -6.53
CA SER A 9 4.09 -11.84 -5.34
C SER A 9 4.87 -12.71 -4.38
N ASP A 10 5.25 -12.21 -3.23
CA ASP A 10 6.07 -12.97 -2.29
C ASP A 10 5.20 -13.55 -1.17
N ARG A 11 5.00 -14.87 -1.20
CA ARG A 11 4.20 -15.62 -0.20
C ARG A 11 4.74 -15.49 1.22
N ARG A 12 6.02 -15.22 1.39
CA ARG A 12 6.67 -15.06 2.70
C ARG A 12 6.18 -13.80 3.42
N PHE A 13 5.77 -12.81 2.65
CA PHE A 13 5.22 -11.55 3.13
C PHE A 13 3.75 -11.42 2.73
N ALA A 14 2.96 -12.46 3.04
CA ALA A 14 1.51 -12.53 2.82
C ALA A 14 1.09 -12.13 1.40
N ASN A 15 1.86 -12.56 0.39
CA ASN A 15 1.65 -12.27 -1.02
C ASN A 15 1.69 -10.78 -1.41
N LEU A 16 2.32 -9.93 -0.61
CA LEU A 16 2.54 -8.54 -0.99
C LEU A 16 3.22 -8.45 -2.37
N LEU A 17 2.88 -7.41 -3.11
CA LEU A 17 3.36 -7.22 -4.48
C LEU A 17 4.64 -6.38 -4.49
N PHE A 18 5.69 -6.94 -5.06
CA PHE A 18 6.96 -6.25 -5.28
C PHE A 18 7.18 -6.02 -6.77
N VAL A 19 7.74 -4.87 -7.11
CA VAL A 19 8.05 -4.49 -8.49
C VAL A 19 9.52 -4.11 -8.61
N ASN A 20 10.14 -4.47 -9.73
CA ASN A 20 11.47 -3.99 -10.04
C ASN A 20 11.39 -2.60 -10.66
N VAL A 21 12.12 -1.70 -10.06
CA VAL A 21 12.21 -0.29 -10.41
C VAL A 21 13.65 0.03 -10.78
N ARG A 22 13.86 0.84 -11.80
CA ARG A 22 15.18 1.35 -12.14
C ARG A 22 15.27 2.84 -11.85
N ILE A 23 16.30 3.24 -11.13
CA ILE A 23 16.60 4.64 -10.82
C ILE A 23 18.06 4.90 -11.28
N GLY A 24 18.22 5.63 -12.38
CA GLY A 24 19.54 5.71 -13.03
C GLY A 24 20.02 4.34 -13.45
N ASP A 25 21.20 3.93 -12.97
CA ASP A 25 21.78 2.62 -13.24
C ASP A 25 21.46 1.56 -12.17
N ALA A 26 20.73 1.94 -11.10
CA ALA A 26 20.39 1.04 -10.01
C ALA A 26 19.07 0.31 -10.26
N GLU A 27 19.10 -1.03 -10.14
CA GLU A 27 17.91 -1.88 -10.05
C GLU A 27 17.49 -1.98 -8.58
N VAL A 28 16.23 -1.72 -8.29
CA VAL A 28 15.67 -1.63 -6.94
C VAL A 28 14.40 -2.46 -6.86
N THR A 29 14.26 -3.27 -5.82
CA THR A 29 12.99 -3.91 -5.50
C THR A 29 12.15 -2.98 -4.65
N ALA A 30 10.95 -2.65 -5.10
CA ALA A 30 10.02 -1.79 -4.40
C ALA A 30 8.76 -2.55 -4.01
N LEU A 31 8.24 -2.32 -2.80
CA LEU A 31 6.89 -2.71 -2.43
C LEU A 31 5.90 -1.80 -3.18
N PHE A 32 4.93 -2.39 -3.86
CA PHE A 32 3.83 -1.66 -4.48
C PHE A 32 2.78 -1.30 -3.41
N ASP A 33 2.84 -0.06 -2.92
CA ASP A 33 2.13 0.36 -1.71
C ASP A 33 1.19 1.55 -1.99
N THR A 34 -0.09 1.24 -2.24
CA THR A 34 -1.13 2.27 -2.39
C THR A 34 -1.50 2.94 -1.06
N GLY A 35 -1.04 2.40 0.06
CA GLY A 35 -1.18 2.95 1.41
C GLY A 35 -0.19 4.07 1.72
N ALA A 36 1.01 4.01 1.17
CA ALA A 36 1.98 5.07 1.28
C ALA A 36 1.59 6.28 0.41
N GLY A 37 1.41 7.46 1.02
CA GLY A 37 1.07 8.69 0.29
C GLY A 37 2.22 9.19 -0.59
N MET A 38 3.46 8.96 -0.16
CA MET A 38 4.68 9.30 -0.87
C MET A 38 5.61 8.09 -0.97
N THR A 39 6.38 8.05 -2.03
CA THR A 39 7.46 7.08 -2.22
C THR A 39 8.53 7.28 -1.16
N VAL A 40 9.00 6.17 -0.57
CA VAL A 40 10.01 6.16 0.50
C VAL A 40 11.18 5.27 0.08
N ILE A 41 12.41 5.71 0.33
CA ILE A 41 13.62 4.89 0.13
C ILE A 41 14.49 4.88 1.39
N THR A 42 15.38 3.91 1.48
CA THR A 42 16.37 3.85 2.54
C THR A 42 17.53 4.82 2.32
N GLN A 43 18.24 5.18 3.41
CA GLN A 43 19.46 5.99 3.33
C GLN A 43 20.56 5.33 2.50
N SER A 44 20.73 4.00 2.65
CA SER A 44 21.70 3.24 1.86
C SER A 44 21.38 3.28 0.35
N LEU A 45 20.10 3.20 -0.02
CA LEU A 45 19.69 3.35 -1.41
C LEU A 45 20.00 4.77 -1.92
N LEU A 46 19.65 5.81 -1.14
CA LEU A 46 19.95 7.20 -1.50
C LEU A 46 21.46 7.40 -1.75
N ALA A 47 22.30 6.87 -0.87
CA ALA A 47 23.77 6.94 -1.02
C ALA A 47 24.26 6.22 -2.28
N ARG A 48 23.71 5.03 -2.57
CA ARG A 48 24.02 4.25 -3.78
C ARG A 48 23.63 4.98 -5.06
N LEU A 49 22.55 5.78 -5.01
CA LEU A 49 22.10 6.61 -6.12
C LEU A 49 22.93 7.90 -6.30
N HIS A 50 23.84 8.19 -5.39
CA HIS A 50 24.63 9.44 -5.36
C HIS A 50 23.77 10.71 -5.37
N VAL A 51 22.59 10.65 -4.73
CA VAL A 51 21.67 11.78 -4.61
C VAL A 51 21.83 12.41 -3.23
N ALA A 52 21.87 13.74 -3.19
CA ALA A 52 21.92 14.47 -1.93
C ALA A 52 20.56 14.47 -1.23
N SER A 53 20.58 14.37 0.10
CA SER A 53 19.38 14.63 0.92
C SER A 53 18.99 16.10 0.79
N GLY A 54 17.68 16.37 0.69
CA GLY A 54 17.14 17.72 0.70
C GLY A 54 17.06 18.29 2.12
N ASN A 55 16.79 19.59 2.20
CA ASN A 55 16.67 20.31 3.49
C ASN A 55 15.24 20.30 4.05
N GLU A 56 14.28 19.81 3.29
CA GLU A 56 12.89 19.74 3.75
C GLU A 56 12.65 18.43 4.47
N SER A 57 11.82 18.48 5.51
CA SER A 57 11.37 17.31 6.25
C SER A 57 9.85 17.24 6.29
N PHE A 58 9.33 16.03 6.45
CA PHE A 58 7.91 15.74 6.60
C PHE A 58 7.69 14.78 7.77
N HIS A 59 6.58 14.97 8.46
CA HIS A 59 6.13 14.02 9.47
C HIS A 59 5.33 12.91 8.78
N ALA A 60 5.88 11.72 8.78
CA ALA A 60 5.22 10.52 8.27
C ALA A 60 4.82 9.62 9.43
N GLY A 61 3.59 9.12 9.39
CA GLY A 61 3.09 8.13 10.35
C GLY A 61 2.91 6.77 9.69
N ASN A 62 3.10 5.72 10.47
CA ASN A 62 2.82 4.35 10.06
C ASN A 62 1.54 3.81 10.73
N ASN A 63 1.15 2.58 10.40
CA ASN A 63 -0.03 1.91 10.96
C ASN A 63 0.07 1.61 12.46
N THR A 64 1.25 1.67 13.08
CA THR A 64 1.40 1.54 14.54
C THR A 64 1.11 2.84 15.29
N GLY A 65 0.97 3.96 14.54
CA GLY A 65 0.76 5.30 15.09
C GLY A 65 2.05 6.05 15.45
N VAL A 66 3.21 5.47 15.15
CA VAL A 66 4.49 6.16 15.31
C VAL A 66 4.62 7.20 14.21
N ILE A 67 4.92 8.45 14.62
CA ILE A 67 5.18 9.56 13.69
C ILE A 67 6.68 9.82 13.73
N ARG A 68 7.29 9.92 12.56
CA ARG A 68 8.71 10.24 12.39
C ARG A 68 8.88 11.44 11.48
N GLU A 69 9.92 12.20 11.71
CA GLU A 69 10.39 13.20 10.79
C GLU A 69 11.32 12.53 9.76
N LEU A 70 10.94 12.60 8.49
CA LEU A 70 11.70 12.06 7.37
C LEU A 70 12.18 13.19 6.48
N HIS A 71 13.42 13.10 6.01
CA HIS A 71 13.97 14.05 5.05
C HIS A 71 13.49 13.76 3.64
N THR A 72 13.51 14.78 2.79
CA THR A 72 13.21 14.60 1.37
C THR A 72 14.46 14.45 0.54
N ALA A 73 14.32 13.85 -0.63
CA ALA A 73 15.29 13.92 -1.71
C ALA A 73 14.57 14.05 -3.05
N ILE A 74 15.27 14.51 -4.07
CA ILE A 74 14.75 14.59 -5.43
C ILE A 74 15.54 13.61 -6.28
N ILE A 75 14.87 12.57 -6.76
CA ILE A 75 15.45 11.64 -7.72
C ILE A 75 15.06 12.04 -9.14
N PRO A 76 16.00 11.99 -10.11
CA PRO A 76 15.75 12.52 -11.44
C PRO A 76 14.68 11.75 -12.21
N SER A 77 14.58 10.46 -11.94
CA SER A 77 13.54 9.63 -12.59
C SER A 77 13.39 8.27 -11.96
N ILE A 78 12.19 7.70 -12.13
CA ILE A 78 11.86 6.31 -11.80
C ILE A 78 11.39 5.62 -13.08
N GLN A 79 11.99 4.49 -13.42
CA GLN A 79 11.55 3.67 -14.54
C GLN A 79 10.95 2.36 -14.03
N ILE A 80 9.75 2.01 -14.52
CA ILE A 80 9.04 0.77 -14.18
C ILE A 80 8.66 0.09 -15.50
N GLY A 81 9.34 -0.99 -15.83
CA GLY A 81 9.26 -1.58 -17.17
C GLY A 81 9.68 -0.56 -18.24
N ASP A 82 8.76 -0.25 -19.17
CA ASP A 82 8.99 0.75 -20.20
C ASP A 82 8.40 2.13 -19.88
N VAL A 83 7.84 2.31 -18.68
CA VAL A 83 7.25 3.58 -18.26
C VAL A 83 8.26 4.37 -17.44
N HIS A 84 8.31 5.65 -17.68
CA HIS A 84 9.27 6.56 -17.10
C HIS A 84 8.53 7.70 -16.39
N THR A 85 8.88 7.92 -15.13
CA THR A 85 8.40 9.06 -14.34
C THR A 85 9.55 10.01 -14.16
N ASP A 86 9.40 11.24 -14.64
CA ASP A 86 10.38 12.29 -14.43
C ASP A 86 10.43 12.71 -12.96
N GLU A 87 11.34 13.57 -12.63
CA GLU A 87 11.64 14.11 -11.31
C GLU A 87 10.62 13.79 -10.20
N CYS A 88 11.05 13.01 -9.21
CA CYS A 88 10.23 12.60 -8.08
C CYS A 88 10.81 13.11 -6.77
N LYS A 89 10.02 13.84 -6.02
CA LYS A 89 10.29 14.16 -4.62
C LYS A 89 9.86 12.98 -3.76
N ILE A 90 10.81 12.42 -3.03
CA ILE A 90 10.63 11.20 -2.24
C ILE A 90 10.98 11.47 -0.77
N LEU A 91 10.59 10.57 0.11
CA LEU A 91 11.01 10.53 1.51
C LEU A 91 12.18 9.57 1.69
N VAL A 92 13.04 9.88 2.63
CA VAL A 92 14.21 9.07 2.99
C VAL A 92 14.08 8.65 4.45
N THR A 93 14.21 7.35 4.69
CA THR A 93 14.14 6.74 6.01
C THR A 93 15.41 5.96 6.35
N GLU A 94 15.59 5.62 7.61
CA GLU A 94 16.70 4.79 8.07
C GLU A 94 16.59 3.37 7.50
N ASP A 95 17.74 2.71 7.25
CA ASP A 95 17.76 1.33 6.76
C ASP A 95 17.10 0.35 7.73
N ALA A 96 17.23 0.60 9.02
CA ALA A 96 16.60 -0.18 10.07
C ALA A 96 15.07 -0.24 9.94
N ASP A 97 14.44 0.78 9.35
CA ASP A 97 12.99 0.85 9.16
C ASP A 97 12.48 -0.20 8.16
N PHE A 98 13.34 -0.65 7.25
CA PHE A 98 13.07 -1.72 6.29
C PHE A 98 13.60 -3.09 6.75
N SER A 99 14.24 -3.18 7.91
CA SER A 99 14.76 -4.42 8.48
C SER A 99 13.65 -5.26 9.10
N LEU A 100 12.62 -5.55 8.32
CA LEU A 100 11.53 -6.44 8.69
C LEU A 100 11.95 -7.87 8.36
N ASN A 101 11.73 -8.79 9.30
CA ASN A 101 11.97 -10.21 9.10
C ASN A 101 10.65 -10.97 9.15
N ASP A 102 10.54 -12.01 8.34
CA ASP A 102 9.45 -12.97 8.50
C ASP A 102 9.73 -13.87 9.73
N GLU A 103 8.76 -14.73 10.08
CA GLU A 103 8.88 -15.67 11.18
C GLU A 103 10.08 -16.64 11.03
N SER A 104 10.61 -16.82 9.83
CA SER A 104 11.79 -17.65 9.53
C SER A 104 13.10 -16.85 9.56
N GLY A 105 13.05 -15.56 9.88
CA GLY A 105 14.21 -14.66 9.93
C GLY A 105 14.68 -14.17 8.55
N ARG A 106 13.89 -14.33 7.50
CA ARG A 106 14.23 -13.80 6.17
C ARG A 106 13.94 -12.32 6.09
N VAL A 107 14.88 -11.59 5.51
CA VAL A 107 14.80 -10.13 5.39
C VAL A 107 13.74 -9.73 4.36
N PHE A 108 13.03 -8.66 4.64
CA PHE A 108 12.10 -8.00 3.73
C PHE A 108 12.82 -7.59 2.44
N PRO A 109 12.32 -7.95 1.24
CA PRO A 109 13.09 -7.86 0.01
C PRO A 109 13.16 -6.46 -0.60
N ALA A 110 12.48 -5.45 -0.03
CA ALA A 110 12.40 -4.13 -0.62
C ALA A 110 13.32 -3.13 0.08
N GLU A 111 13.87 -2.21 -0.68
CA GLU A 111 14.61 -1.02 -0.22
C GLU A 111 13.81 0.26 -0.51
N MET A 112 12.59 0.12 -1.06
CA MET A 112 11.73 1.19 -1.50
C MET A 112 10.27 0.82 -1.26
N LEU A 113 9.46 1.78 -0.81
CA LEU A 113 8.01 1.78 -0.97
C LEU A 113 7.66 2.64 -2.17
N LEU A 114 7.09 2.06 -3.20
CA LEU A 114 6.52 2.80 -4.32
C LEU A 114 5.15 3.31 -3.89
N GLY A 115 5.06 4.60 -3.63
CA GLY A 115 3.89 5.23 -3.05
C GLY A 115 2.87 5.73 -4.06
N TRP A 116 1.77 6.26 -3.52
CA TRP A 116 0.65 6.77 -4.31
C TRP A 116 1.01 7.95 -5.21
N ASP A 117 2.00 8.76 -4.83
CA ASP A 117 2.56 9.86 -5.62
C ASP A 117 3.09 9.43 -6.99
N VAL A 118 3.57 8.19 -7.10
CA VAL A 118 4.00 7.57 -8.36
C VAL A 118 2.91 6.66 -8.93
N ILE A 119 2.31 5.80 -8.10
CA ILE A 119 1.31 4.82 -8.54
C ILE A 119 0.14 5.50 -9.23
N SER A 120 -0.36 6.62 -8.69
CA SER A 120 -1.53 7.34 -9.22
C SER A 120 -1.37 7.93 -10.62
N ARG A 121 -0.13 8.03 -11.10
CA ARG A 121 0.17 8.59 -12.43
C ARG A 121 -0.12 7.63 -13.58
N TYR A 122 -0.33 6.34 -13.26
CA TYR A 122 -0.40 5.28 -14.25
C TYR A 122 -1.66 4.43 -14.08
N ARG A 123 -1.98 3.71 -15.13
CA ARG A 123 -2.97 2.64 -15.10
C ARG A 123 -2.27 1.34 -14.74
N TRP A 124 -2.82 0.62 -13.77
CA TRP A 124 -2.31 -0.66 -13.33
C TRP A 124 -3.37 -1.74 -13.46
N SER A 125 -2.99 -2.93 -13.84
CA SER A 125 -3.84 -4.09 -13.79
C SER A 125 -3.07 -5.31 -13.28
N TYR A 126 -3.70 -6.09 -12.43
CA TYR A 126 -3.13 -7.33 -11.92
C TYR A 126 -3.94 -8.53 -12.40
N SER A 127 -3.27 -9.57 -12.86
CA SER A 127 -3.88 -10.85 -13.23
C SER A 127 -3.32 -11.95 -12.35
N VAL A 128 -4.19 -12.55 -11.55
CA VAL A 128 -3.87 -13.69 -10.68
C VAL A 128 -3.38 -14.89 -11.50
N LYS A 129 -4.09 -15.21 -12.59
CA LYS A 129 -3.73 -16.36 -13.46
C LYS A 129 -2.32 -16.25 -14.05
N LYS A 130 -1.86 -15.02 -14.31
CA LYS A 130 -0.54 -14.76 -14.92
C LYS A 130 0.49 -14.36 -13.87
N GLU A 131 0.05 -14.12 -12.62
CA GLU A 131 0.87 -13.52 -11.56
C GLU A 131 1.62 -12.27 -12.06
N THR A 132 0.90 -11.42 -12.82
CA THR A 132 1.51 -10.30 -13.54
C THR A 132 0.80 -9.00 -13.20
N LEU A 133 1.57 -8.03 -12.73
CA LEU A 133 1.19 -6.63 -12.68
C LEU A 133 1.56 -5.99 -14.03
N SER A 134 0.63 -5.29 -14.64
CA SER A 134 0.85 -4.57 -15.89
C SER A 134 0.68 -3.07 -15.65
N ILE A 135 1.54 -2.28 -16.28
CA ILE A 135 1.51 -0.83 -16.23
C ILE A 135 1.20 -0.27 -17.61
N GLY A 136 0.41 0.78 -17.67
CA GLY A 136 0.09 1.51 -18.89
C GLY A 136 0.06 3.02 -18.66
N VAL A 137 0.19 3.78 -19.72
CA VAL A 137 -0.01 5.24 -19.65
C VAL A 137 -1.51 5.48 -19.48
N SER A 138 -1.91 6.21 -18.46
CA SER A 138 -3.29 6.64 -18.31
C SER A 138 -3.66 7.58 -19.47
N GLU A 139 -4.82 7.37 -20.09
CA GLU A 139 -5.29 8.25 -21.18
C GLU A 139 -5.64 9.67 -20.70
N LYS A 140 -5.66 9.89 -19.39
CA LYS A 140 -5.89 11.20 -18.78
C LYS A 140 -4.58 11.88 -18.38
N THR A 141 -3.99 12.53 -19.34
CA THR A 141 -2.79 13.37 -19.16
C THR A 141 -3.07 14.76 -18.58
N ASP A 142 -4.32 15.15 -18.37
CA ASP A 142 -4.68 16.53 -17.98
C ASP A 142 -4.98 16.74 -16.50
N GLY A 143 -4.66 15.80 -15.66
CA GLY A 143 -4.94 15.94 -14.24
C GLY A 143 -3.88 15.31 -13.37
N TYR A 144 -2.81 16.02 -13.11
CA TYR A 144 -2.07 15.86 -11.86
C TYR A 144 -3.08 15.94 -10.72
N LEU A 145 -3.50 14.80 -10.26
CA LEU A 145 -4.29 14.73 -9.03
C LEU A 145 -3.38 15.27 -7.94
N LYS A 146 -3.70 16.46 -7.45
CA LYS A 146 -2.89 17.08 -6.39
C LYS A 146 -2.75 16.07 -5.28
N PRO A 147 -1.55 15.78 -4.79
CA PRO A 147 -1.31 14.82 -3.72
C PRO A 147 -2.19 15.02 -2.49
N GLU A 148 -2.62 16.24 -2.26
CA GLU A 148 -3.48 16.67 -1.15
C GLU A 148 -4.90 16.05 -1.20
N ILE A 149 -5.36 15.61 -2.37
CA ILE A 149 -6.75 15.14 -2.55
C ILE A 149 -6.84 13.60 -2.57
N GLN A 150 -5.72 12.88 -2.79
CA GLN A 150 -5.76 11.45 -3.00
C GLN A 150 -4.75 10.68 -2.16
N GLN A 151 -5.27 10.19 -1.08
CA GLN A 151 -4.50 9.33 -0.17
C GLN A 151 -4.61 7.84 -0.54
N GLY A 152 -4.81 7.50 -1.81
CA GLY A 152 -4.93 6.13 -2.31
C GLY A 152 -6.30 5.78 -2.91
N PRO A 153 -6.47 4.58 -3.45
CA PRO A 153 -7.69 4.17 -4.14
C PRO A 153 -8.84 3.97 -3.16
N ILE A 154 -9.94 4.68 -3.40
CA ILE A 154 -11.16 4.62 -2.58
C ILE A 154 -12.18 3.71 -3.26
N VAL A 155 -12.77 2.84 -2.47
CA VAL A 155 -13.87 1.97 -2.86
C VAL A 155 -15.06 2.11 -1.92
N PHE A 156 -16.22 1.65 -2.37
CA PHE A 156 -17.46 1.74 -1.60
C PHE A 156 -18.15 0.39 -1.48
N PRO A 157 -17.59 -0.55 -0.73
CA PRO A 157 -18.24 -1.83 -0.50
C PRO A 157 -19.50 -1.69 0.34
N LYS A 158 -20.29 -2.78 0.37
CA LYS A 158 -21.48 -2.90 1.20
C LYS A 158 -21.32 -4.01 2.23
N TYR A 159 -21.74 -3.73 3.45
CA TYR A 159 -21.94 -4.70 4.52
C TYR A 159 -23.38 -4.64 5.00
N ALA A 160 -24.08 -5.77 5.08
CA ALA A 160 -25.48 -5.85 5.49
C ALA A 160 -26.39 -4.79 4.78
N GLY A 161 -26.14 -4.54 3.49
CA GLY A 161 -26.88 -3.56 2.69
C GLY A 161 -26.38 -2.11 2.78
N ARG A 162 -25.62 -1.76 3.81
CA ARG A 162 -25.06 -0.41 3.99
C ARG A 162 -23.76 -0.25 3.22
N ARG A 163 -23.67 0.84 2.46
CA ARG A 163 -22.46 1.28 1.77
C ARG A 163 -21.56 2.06 2.74
N PHE A 164 -20.24 1.84 2.67
CA PHE A 164 -19.26 2.55 3.47
C PHE A 164 -18.03 2.91 2.63
N LYS A 165 -17.20 3.84 3.10
CA LYS A 165 -16.01 4.31 2.41
C LYS A 165 -14.79 3.56 2.93
N ALA A 166 -14.08 2.90 2.04
CA ALA A 166 -12.86 2.18 2.35
C ALA A 166 -11.74 2.57 1.40
N ARG A 167 -10.51 2.48 1.87
CA ARG A 167 -9.29 2.64 1.06
C ARG A 167 -8.69 1.27 0.79
N VAL A 168 -8.21 1.03 -0.43
CA VAL A 168 -7.41 -0.16 -0.75
C VAL A 168 -5.95 0.15 -0.47
N ASP A 169 -5.32 -0.71 0.32
CA ASP A 169 -3.93 -0.58 0.77
C ASP A 169 -3.15 -1.85 0.43
N THR A 170 -2.43 -1.82 -0.69
CA THR A 170 -1.66 -2.98 -1.17
C THR A 170 -0.39 -3.24 -0.39
N GLY A 171 0.04 -2.30 0.44
CA GLY A 171 1.17 -2.47 1.35
C GLY A 171 0.80 -3.11 2.68
N HIS A 172 -0.49 -3.34 2.93
CA HIS A 172 -0.99 -3.98 4.14
C HIS A 172 -1.45 -5.42 3.88
N THR A 173 -1.05 -6.35 4.72
CA THR A 173 -1.34 -7.80 4.53
C THR A 173 -2.80 -8.14 4.79
N GLY A 174 -3.40 -7.58 5.83
CA GLY A 174 -4.79 -7.82 6.24
C GLY A 174 -5.64 -6.57 6.20
N SER A 175 -6.94 -6.74 6.11
CA SER A 175 -7.89 -5.62 6.19
C SER A 175 -8.13 -5.18 7.63
N ILE A 176 -8.40 -3.89 7.84
CA ILE A 176 -8.64 -3.29 9.16
C ILE A 176 -9.92 -2.46 9.11
N LEU A 177 -10.77 -2.58 10.12
CA LEU A 177 -11.95 -1.76 10.32
C LEU A 177 -11.67 -0.67 11.37
N SER A 178 -12.34 0.47 11.26
CA SER A 178 -12.33 1.47 12.33
C SER A 178 -13.25 1.05 13.50
N VAL A 179 -13.02 1.59 14.68
CA VAL A 179 -13.83 1.34 15.88
C VAL A 179 -15.33 1.64 15.67
N SER A 180 -15.68 2.47 14.69
CA SER A 180 -17.08 2.77 14.34
C SER A 180 -17.91 1.54 13.94
N TRP A 181 -17.24 0.41 13.71
CA TRP A 181 -17.88 -0.86 13.36
C TRP A 181 -18.40 -1.66 14.55
N TYR A 182 -17.98 -1.36 15.79
CA TYR A 182 -18.40 -2.11 16.98
C TYR A 182 -19.90 -2.33 17.08
N SER A 183 -20.69 -1.30 16.83
CA SER A 183 -22.15 -1.39 16.91
C SER A 183 -22.82 -2.15 15.77
N ARG A 184 -22.05 -2.58 14.76
CA ARG A 184 -22.56 -3.21 13.54
C ARG A 184 -22.19 -4.67 13.43
N LEU A 185 -21.19 -5.11 14.20
CA LEU A 185 -20.67 -6.47 14.14
C LEU A 185 -21.32 -7.32 15.23
N PRO A 186 -21.78 -8.54 14.90
CA PRO A 186 -22.49 -9.38 15.86
C PRO A 186 -21.57 -9.96 16.93
N ASP A 187 -20.37 -10.36 16.52
CA ASP A 187 -19.41 -11.09 17.37
C ASP A 187 -18.01 -10.50 17.22
N ILE A 188 -17.51 -9.88 18.29
CA ILE A 188 -16.16 -9.36 18.37
C ILE A 188 -15.36 -10.24 19.29
N ALA A 189 -14.28 -10.80 18.78
CA ALA A 189 -13.29 -11.54 19.53
C ALA A 189 -12.06 -10.67 19.78
N TYR A 190 -11.09 -11.20 20.55
CA TYR A 190 -9.82 -10.52 20.83
C TYR A 190 -8.68 -11.49 20.63
N HIS A 191 -7.59 -11.03 20.04
CA HIS A 191 -6.35 -11.76 19.95
C HIS A 191 -5.16 -10.85 20.30
N GLU A 192 -4.06 -11.47 20.66
CA GLU A 192 -2.77 -10.79 20.76
C GLU A 192 -2.06 -10.93 19.43
N THR A 193 -1.69 -9.80 18.85
CA THR A 193 -1.02 -9.76 17.54
C THR A 193 0.07 -8.71 17.53
N GLU A 194 1.07 -8.94 16.70
CA GLU A 194 2.06 -7.94 16.38
C GLU A 194 1.53 -7.05 15.26
N ILE A 195 1.45 -5.75 15.53
CA ILE A 195 1.22 -4.74 14.50
C ILE A 195 2.58 -4.24 14.08
N ALA A 196 2.98 -4.55 12.87
CA ALA A 196 4.24 -4.09 12.29
C ALA A 196 4.00 -3.10 11.15
N GLY A 197 4.89 -2.14 11.04
CA GLY A 197 4.94 -1.17 9.95
C GLY A 197 6.36 -0.67 9.78
N VAL A 198 6.64 0.04 8.72
CA VAL A 198 7.97 0.60 8.48
C VAL A 198 8.43 1.37 9.72
N GLY A 199 9.55 0.96 10.29
CA GLY A 199 10.20 1.58 11.43
C GLY A 199 9.66 1.25 12.81
N SER A 200 8.64 0.40 12.96
CA SER A 200 8.18 -0.01 14.29
C SER A 200 7.33 -1.28 14.27
N SER A 201 7.36 -2.02 15.38
CA SER A 201 6.38 -3.06 15.68
C SER A 201 5.97 -3.00 17.15
N GLN A 202 4.79 -3.50 17.46
CA GLN A 202 4.29 -3.60 18.82
C GLN A 202 3.28 -4.72 18.96
N TYR A 203 3.38 -5.49 20.07
CA TYR A 203 2.36 -6.46 20.44
C TYR A 203 1.19 -5.77 21.12
N LYS A 204 -0.01 -6.04 20.65
CA LYS A 204 -1.25 -5.51 21.23
C LYS A 204 -2.33 -6.58 21.26
N ARG A 205 -3.17 -6.49 22.28
CA ARG A 205 -4.45 -7.19 22.30
C ARG A 205 -5.47 -6.30 21.58
N ILE A 206 -5.90 -6.74 20.41
CA ILE A 206 -6.84 -6.00 19.58
C ILE A 206 -8.13 -6.79 19.34
N PRO A 207 -9.25 -6.08 19.18
CA PRO A 207 -10.49 -6.72 18.77
C PRO A 207 -10.45 -7.06 17.28
N TYR A 208 -11.13 -8.14 16.93
CA TYR A 208 -11.29 -8.55 15.53
C TYR A 208 -12.62 -9.22 15.30
N VAL A 209 -13.05 -9.28 14.04
CA VAL A 209 -14.19 -10.06 13.58
C VAL A 209 -13.68 -11.27 12.77
N ARG A 210 -14.15 -12.48 13.16
CA ARG A 210 -13.69 -13.74 12.54
C ARG A 210 -14.02 -13.85 11.05
N ALA A 211 -15.17 -13.33 10.65
CA ALA A 211 -15.61 -13.39 9.26
C ALA A 211 -16.39 -12.14 8.89
N LEU A 212 -15.99 -11.51 7.80
CA LEU A 212 -16.64 -10.33 7.26
C LEU A 212 -17.03 -10.59 5.80
N ARG A 213 -18.33 -10.48 5.49
CA ARG A 213 -18.84 -10.64 4.14
C ARG A 213 -19.14 -9.27 3.54
N LEU A 214 -18.38 -8.88 2.55
CA LEU A 214 -18.54 -7.62 1.82
C LEU A 214 -19.11 -7.87 0.42
N ARG A 215 -19.75 -6.86 -0.14
CA ARG A 215 -20.10 -6.81 -1.56
C ARG A 215 -19.50 -5.56 -2.18
N LEU A 216 -18.71 -5.74 -3.24
CA LEU A 216 -18.20 -4.67 -4.07
C LEU A 216 -18.53 -4.98 -5.53
N GLN A 217 -19.16 -4.01 -6.21
CA GLN A 217 -19.70 -4.25 -7.55
C GLN A 217 -20.61 -5.48 -7.55
N ASN A 218 -20.35 -6.47 -8.41
CA ASN A 218 -21.10 -7.72 -8.47
C ASN A 218 -20.43 -8.89 -7.72
N GLN A 219 -19.32 -8.61 -6.99
CA GLN A 219 -18.57 -9.65 -6.30
C GLN A 219 -18.90 -9.67 -4.80
N THR A 220 -18.93 -10.88 -4.26
CA THR A 220 -18.96 -11.11 -2.81
C THR A 220 -17.55 -11.47 -2.35
N ILE A 221 -17.09 -10.81 -1.31
CA ILE A 221 -15.74 -10.94 -0.76
C ILE A 221 -15.89 -11.42 0.68
N TYR A 222 -15.14 -12.45 1.03
CA TYR A 222 -15.07 -12.98 2.38
C TYR A 222 -13.69 -12.70 2.93
N LEU A 223 -13.64 -11.94 4.02
CA LEU A 223 -12.43 -11.66 4.78
C LEU A 223 -12.49 -12.41 6.10
N GLN A 224 -11.35 -12.86 6.58
CA GLN A 224 -11.22 -13.59 7.84
C GLN A 224 -10.33 -12.80 8.80
N ASP A 225 -10.63 -12.90 10.08
CA ASP A 225 -9.85 -12.33 11.19
C ASP A 225 -9.49 -10.84 10.96
N VAL A 226 -10.53 -10.05 10.61
CA VAL A 226 -10.36 -8.63 10.29
C VAL A 226 -10.25 -7.81 11.56
N ASP A 227 -9.13 -7.16 11.74
CA ASP A 227 -8.81 -6.35 12.91
C ASP A 227 -9.68 -5.08 13.00
N ILE A 228 -9.91 -4.64 14.23
CA ILE A 228 -10.64 -3.39 14.50
C ILE A 228 -9.70 -2.48 15.30
N CYS A 229 -9.39 -1.31 14.73
CA CYS A 229 -8.50 -0.34 15.35
C CYS A 229 -9.25 0.92 15.77
N ASP A 230 -8.87 1.47 16.93
CA ASP A 230 -9.43 2.73 17.44
C ASP A 230 -9.26 3.87 16.44
N LYS A 231 -8.16 3.86 15.72
CA LYS A 231 -7.82 4.86 14.71
C LYS A 231 -7.13 4.22 13.51
N LEU A 232 -7.62 4.55 12.33
CA LEU A 232 -6.91 4.27 11.08
C LEU A 232 -5.91 5.42 10.84
N TYR A 233 -4.66 5.20 11.25
CA TYR A 233 -3.64 6.24 11.19
C TYR A 233 -3.40 6.74 9.77
N GLY A 234 -3.18 8.04 9.63
CA GLY A 234 -2.98 8.68 8.33
C GLY A 234 -4.22 8.76 7.45
N GLN A 235 -5.40 8.32 7.95
CA GLN A 235 -6.63 8.34 7.19
C GLN A 235 -7.59 9.45 7.62
N PRO A 236 -8.33 10.07 6.69
CA PRO A 236 -9.46 10.92 7.00
C PRO A 236 -10.53 10.17 7.80
N ALA A 237 -11.24 10.89 8.68
CA ALA A 237 -12.23 10.29 9.58
C ALA A 237 -13.40 9.57 8.88
N GLU A 238 -13.68 9.93 7.63
CA GLU A 238 -14.70 9.28 6.82
C GLU A 238 -14.30 7.93 6.24
N ILE A 239 -13.01 7.54 6.31
CA ILE A 239 -12.55 6.20 5.92
C ILE A 239 -12.87 5.25 7.07
N GLU A 240 -13.75 4.29 6.79
CA GLU A 240 -14.24 3.32 7.77
C GLU A 240 -13.44 2.01 7.77
N ALA A 241 -12.65 1.76 6.72
CA ALA A 241 -11.80 0.56 6.59
C ALA A 241 -10.59 0.80 5.71
N LEU A 242 -9.49 0.10 6.01
CA LEU A 242 -8.40 -0.20 5.09
C LEU A 242 -8.58 -1.63 4.60
N LEU A 243 -8.57 -1.83 3.29
CA LEU A 243 -8.70 -3.13 2.65
C LEU A 243 -7.31 -3.55 2.16
N GLY A 244 -6.73 -4.51 2.84
CA GLY A 244 -5.38 -5.01 2.61
C GLY A 244 -5.29 -6.00 1.44
N TYR A 245 -4.17 -6.72 1.38
CA TYR A 245 -3.96 -7.72 0.33
C TYR A 245 -4.97 -8.89 0.41
N ASP A 246 -5.42 -9.27 1.60
CA ASP A 246 -6.48 -10.28 1.80
C ASP A 246 -7.77 -9.96 1.00
N PHE A 247 -8.08 -8.68 0.85
CA PHE A 247 -9.18 -8.22 0.00
C PHE A 247 -8.90 -8.45 -1.49
N LEU A 248 -7.64 -8.43 -1.92
CA LEU A 248 -7.20 -8.59 -3.31
C LEU A 248 -6.88 -10.04 -3.67
N GLU A 249 -6.66 -10.88 -2.66
CA GLU A 249 -6.21 -12.25 -2.85
C GLU A 249 -7.13 -13.05 -3.79
N GLY A 250 -6.53 -13.70 -4.78
CA GLY A 250 -7.25 -14.48 -5.76
C GLY A 250 -8.11 -13.70 -6.76
N ARG A 251 -7.91 -12.38 -6.87
CA ARG A 251 -8.73 -11.51 -7.74
C ARG A 251 -7.89 -10.72 -8.73
N ASP A 252 -8.36 -10.68 -9.95
CA ASP A 252 -7.88 -9.74 -10.95
C ASP A 252 -8.43 -8.35 -10.62
N TRP A 253 -7.60 -7.30 -10.79
CA TRP A 253 -8.02 -5.93 -10.51
C TRP A 253 -7.41 -4.91 -11.49
N LEU A 254 -8.08 -3.77 -11.58
CA LEU A 254 -7.68 -2.61 -12.37
C LEU A 254 -7.67 -1.37 -11.45
N LEU A 255 -6.58 -0.64 -11.50
CA LEU A 255 -6.42 0.65 -10.87
C LEU A 255 -6.10 1.69 -11.95
N GLU A 256 -6.97 2.66 -12.09
CA GLU A 256 -6.82 3.79 -13.00
C GLU A 256 -7.28 5.06 -12.28
N GLN A 257 -8.46 5.60 -12.61
CA GLN A 257 -9.10 6.66 -11.84
C GLN A 257 -9.88 6.12 -10.66
N ASP A 258 -10.43 4.93 -10.86
CA ASP A 258 -11.15 4.14 -9.88
C ASP A 258 -10.44 2.80 -9.70
N PHE A 259 -10.64 2.20 -8.55
CA PHE A 259 -10.27 0.81 -8.31
C PHE A 259 -11.44 -0.11 -8.67
N LYS A 260 -11.15 -1.16 -9.45
CA LYS A 260 -12.14 -2.15 -9.88
C LYS A 260 -11.61 -3.56 -9.69
N LEU A 261 -12.44 -4.43 -9.11
CA LEU A 261 -12.23 -5.88 -9.22
C LEU A 261 -12.76 -6.33 -10.60
N LEU A 262 -11.95 -7.13 -11.28
CA LEU A 262 -12.34 -7.70 -12.57
C LEU A 262 -13.07 -9.03 -12.38
N PRO A 263 -13.96 -9.43 -13.30
CA PRO A 263 -14.68 -10.69 -13.21
C PRO A 263 -13.79 -11.92 -13.20
#